data_4363898cee36227aa11d4910aa4b2a7e
#
_entry.id   4363898cee36227aa11d4910aa4b2a7e
#
_cell.length_a   1.000
_cell.length_b   1.000
_cell.length_c   1.000
_cell.angle_alpha   90.00
_cell.angle_beta   90.00
_cell.angle_gamma   90.00
#
_symmetry.space_group_name_H-M   'P 1'
#
loop_
_entity.id
_entity.type
_entity.pdbx_description
1 polymer ?
#
loop_
_entity_poly.entity_id
_entity_poly.type
_entity_poly.pdbx_seq_one_letter_code
_entity_poly.pdbx_strand_id
1 'polypeptide(L)'
;RASSGCTLQVSVYEHDGSFRPGWPARRTGEPGNGSGMYNQNLAIADLDGDGQSEIYAPTDTHYITALHPNGDQLLASTLYGLSGGLQKTWAQVGVHVDQAADLQGFANCGTQHRPNFANAAPAIADLDGNGSLELIFPGDVYNCAIGDPAGDLYYLPWILKRDRTRWSNASVDWITIPAAGQSGAALIQGQFATIEDAVVNAVPADLDGDGQHEILMQSYDGKLHAWWLDKTEKHSWPYSIPGTGFRFGAEPAIADLNGDGFAEVIFTTWPQKGGNAVGKLVILSYQGVLLTSIDLPTPRGGDWNGGLAAPTLAQLDADANWEAVIGTSHSGVVVYELQGSANTRVHWGTARGNLLRNGLAPGGDILFRNGFD
;
A
#
# COMPACT_ATOMS: atom_id res chain seq x y z
N ARG A 1 4.93 17.93 7.65
CA ARG A 1 5.68 19.10 7.12
C ARG A 1 7.13 18.72 7.10
N ALA A 2 7.74 18.56 5.90
CA ALA A 2 9.18 18.56 5.81
C ALA A 2 9.69 19.79 6.57
N SER A 3 10.55 19.57 7.57
CA SER A 3 11.24 20.67 8.21
C SER A 3 11.96 21.46 7.12
N SER A 4 12.09 22.77 7.26
CA SER A 4 12.70 23.68 6.28
C SER A 4 14.15 23.35 5.84
N GLY A 5 14.64 22.16 6.16
CA GLY A 5 15.97 21.66 5.78
C GLY A 5 15.99 20.35 5.01
N CYS A 6 14.88 19.58 4.95
CA CYS A 6 14.84 18.30 4.20
C CYS A 6 14.07 18.46 2.90
N THR A 7 14.79 18.85 1.85
CA THR A 7 14.23 19.06 0.51
C THR A 7 14.52 17.90 -0.44
N LEU A 8 15.23 16.87 0.03
CA LEU A 8 15.56 15.69 -0.77
C LEU A 8 14.35 14.77 -0.83
N GLN A 9 13.89 14.46 -2.03
CA GLN A 9 12.72 13.63 -2.26
C GLN A 9 13.11 12.16 -2.49
N VAL A 10 13.97 11.90 -3.46
CA VAL A 10 14.43 10.56 -3.81
C VAL A 10 15.95 10.56 -3.97
N SER A 11 16.60 9.54 -3.46
CA SER A 11 18.04 9.32 -3.59
C SER A 11 18.32 7.85 -3.83
N VAL A 12 19.26 7.54 -4.71
CA VAL A 12 19.73 6.17 -4.95
C VAL A 12 21.22 6.10 -4.63
N TYR A 13 21.56 5.16 -3.77
CA TYR A 13 22.93 4.91 -3.34
C TYR A 13 23.41 3.55 -3.81
N GLU A 14 24.66 3.45 -4.15
CA GLU A 14 25.35 2.17 -4.32
C GLU A 14 25.69 1.57 -2.95
N HIS A 15 26.10 0.30 -2.93
CA HIS A 15 26.41 -0.44 -1.69
C HIS A 15 27.55 0.17 -0.87
N ASP A 16 28.41 0.99 -1.47
CA ASP A 16 29.51 1.70 -0.81
C ASP A 16 29.10 3.06 -0.21
N GLY A 17 27.83 3.44 -0.34
CA GLY A 17 27.27 4.70 0.15
C GLY A 17 27.46 5.89 -0.81
N SER A 18 28.07 5.69 -1.98
CA SER A 18 28.11 6.71 -3.02
C SER A 18 26.77 6.83 -3.74
N PHE A 19 26.46 7.99 -4.32
CA PHE A 19 25.32 8.09 -5.20
C PHE A 19 25.54 7.24 -6.46
N ARG A 20 24.47 6.56 -6.87
CA ARG A 20 24.44 5.89 -8.16
C ARG A 20 24.80 6.88 -9.28
N PRO A 21 25.65 6.52 -10.28
CA PRO A 21 25.96 7.39 -11.42
C PRO A 21 24.69 7.91 -12.11
N GLY A 22 24.65 9.22 -12.38
CA GLY A 22 23.47 9.90 -12.91
C GLY A 22 22.41 10.29 -11.83
N TRP A 23 22.67 9.95 -10.58
CA TRP A 23 21.77 10.22 -9.46
C TRP A 23 22.35 11.22 -8.46
N PRO A 24 22.20 12.54 -8.67
CA PRO A 24 22.10 13.44 -7.55
C PRO A 24 20.76 13.19 -6.83
N ALA A 25 20.71 13.49 -5.54
CA ALA A 25 19.45 13.48 -4.81
C ALA A 25 18.42 14.39 -5.50
N ARG A 26 17.20 13.88 -5.71
CA ARG A 26 16.12 14.64 -6.32
C ARG A 26 15.43 15.49 -5.26
N ARG A 27 15.13 16.75 -5.56
CA ARG A 27 14.60 17.72 -4.62
C ARG A 27 13.19 18.13 -4.97
N THR A 28 12.41 18.47 -3.95
CA THR A 28 11.12 19.12 -4.11
C THR A 28 11.26 20.39 -4.95
N GLY A 29 10.39 20.57 -5.93
CA GLY A 29 10.38 21.77 -6.79
C GLY A 29 11.39 21.77 -7.93
N GLU A 30 12.24 20.75 -8.07
CA GLU A 30 13.00 20.56 -9.30
C GLU A 30 12.05 20.18 -10.45
N PRO A 31 12.32 20.62 -11.69
CA PRO A 31 11.48 20.28 -12.83
C PRO A 31 11.23 18.77 -12.92
N GLY A 32 9.96 18.37 -12.91
CA GLY A 32 9.57 16.97 -12.97
C GLY A 32 9.64 16.19 -11.64
N ASN A 33 10.05 16.79 -10.56
CA ASN A 33 9.92 16.23 -9.21
C ASN A 33 8.78 16.99 -8.50
N GLY A 34 7.71 16.33 -8.17
CA GLY A 34 6.53 16.93 -7.56
C GLY A 34 6.76 17.64 -6.23
N SER A 35 5.77 17.61 -5.37
CA SER A 35 5.85 18.15 -4.01
C SER A 35 6.64 17.22 -3.08
N GLY A 36 6.75 17.57 -1.80
CA GLY A 36 7.51 16.82 -0.81
C GLY A 36 7.02 15.40 -0.55
N MET A 37 7.70 14.72 0.36
CA MET A 37 7.32 13.40 0.85
C MET A 37 7.04 13.46 2.33
N TYR A 38 6.02 12.74 2.78
CA TYR A 38 5.67 12.62 4.16
C TYR A 38 5.18 11.21 4.47
N ASN A 39 6.03 10.42 5.12
CA ASN A 39 5.73 9.06 5.55
C ASN A 39 5.20 8.14 4.42
N GLN A 40 5.80 8.24 3.22
CA GLN A 40 5.49 7.37 2.07
C GLN A 40 6.55 6.30 1.89
N ASN A 41 6.15 5.23 1.19
CA ASN A 41 7.06 4.23 0.63
C ASN A 41 7.14 4.36 -0.90
N LEU A 42 8.13 3.68 -1.47
CA LEU A 42 8.35 3.59 -2.91
C LEU A 42 7.83 2.24 -3.43
N ALA A 43 7.48 2.20 -4.72
CA ALA A 43 7.38 0.95 -5.45
C ALA A 43 8.44 0.92 -6.56
N ILE A 44 9.03 -0.26 -6.79
CA ILE A 44 10.14 -0.43 -7.74
C ILE A 44 9.93 -1.72 -8.51
N ALA A 45 9.81 -1.62 -9.83
CA ALA A 45 9.73 -2.76 -10.74
C ALA A 45 10.07 -2.35 -12.17
N ASP A 46 10.43 -3.31 -12.99
CA ASP A 46 10.54 -3.18 -14.44
C ASP A 46 9.14 -3.33 -15.04
N LEU A 47 8.50 -2.21 -15.38
CA LEU A 47 7.15 -2.21 -15.94
C LEU A 47 7.12 -2.28 -17.47
N ASP A 48 8.24 -2.04 -18.14
CA ASP A 48 8.29 -2.07 -19.59
C ASP A 48 9.05 -3.25 -20.18
N GLY A 49 9.63 -4.09 -19.30
CA GLY A 49 10.33 -5.29 -19.69
C GLY A 49 11.70 -5.04 -20.33
N ASP A 50 12.32 -3.86 -20.07
CA ASP A 50 13.62 -3.51 -20.61
C ASP A 50 14.81 -4.07 -19.78
N GLY A 51 14.51 -4.72 -18.67
CA GLY A 51 15.47 -5.29 -17.72
C GLY A 51 15.98 -4.28 -16.69
N GLN A 52 15.42 -3.09 -16.61
CA GLN A 52 15.74 -2.09 -15.62
C GLN A 52 14.47 -1.70 -14.85
N SER A 53 14.61 -1.47 -13.55
CA SER A 53 13.44 -1.15 -12.71
C SER A 53 13.23 0.34 -12.59
N GLU A 54 12.01 0.80 -12.80
CA GLU A 54 11.57 2.17 -12.53
C GLU A 54 11.26 2.34 -11.04
N ILE A 55 11.31 3.60 -10.58
CA ILE A 55 10.99 4.01 -9.22
C ILE A 55 9.74 4.88 -9.23
N TYR A 56 8.73 4.49 -8.48
CA TYR A 56 7.48 5.23 -8.32
C TYR A 56 7.38 5.77 -6.89
N ALA A 57 7.38 7.09 -6.78
CA ALA A 57 7.41 7.82 -5.52
C ALA A 57 6.17 8.72 -5.38
N PRO A 58 5.16 8.32 -4.61
CA PRO A 58 4.05 9.21 -4.29
C PRO A 58 4.55 10.41 -3.48
N THR A 59 3.80 11.50 -3.48
CA THR A 59 4.15 12.71 -2.72
C THR A 59 3.10 13.01 -1.65
N ASP A 60 3.37 13.98 -0.79
CA ASP A 60 2.41 14.49 0.20
C ASP A 60 1.29 15.36 -0.42
N THR A 61 1.06 15.17 -1.70
CA THR A 61 0.00 15.82 -2.48
C THR A 61 -0.61 14.81 -3.45
N HIS A 62 -1.31 15.30 -4.46
CA HIS A 62 -1.93 14.50 -5.52
C HIS A 62 -0.99 14.23 -6.72
N TYR A 63 0.31 14.41 -6.57
CA TYR A 63 1.30 14.12 -7.61
C TYR A 63 2.11 12.87 -7.26
N ILE A 64 2.59 12.20 -8.30
CA ILE A 64 3.48 11.04 -8.20
C ILE A 64 4.70 11.33 -9.06
N THR A 65 5.88 11.16 -8.47
CA THR A 65 7.15 11.20 -9.21
C THR A 65 7.49 9.79 -9.67
N ALA A 66 7.81 9.63 -10.95
CA ALA A 66 8.27 8.36 -11.51
C ALA A 66 9.59 8.58 -12.28
N LEU A 67 10.55 7.68 -12.05
CA LEU A 67 11.93 7.86 -12.45
C LEU A 67 12.50 6.59 -13.09
N HIS A 68 13.26 6.77 -14.17
CA HIS A 68 14.13 5.72 -14.69
C HIS A 68 15.33 5.45 -13.75
N PRO A 69 16.01 4.31 -13.89
CA PRO A 69 17.19 3.97 -13.07
C PRO A 69 18.33 4.97 -13.13
N ASN A 70 18.42 5.76 -14.19
CA ASN A 70 19.41 6.84 -14.35
C ASN A 70 18.95 8.17 -13.73
N GLY A 71 17.75 8.21 -13.14
CA GLY A 71 17.17 9.39 -12.51
C GLY A 71 16.42 10.34 -13.45
N ASP A 72 16.27 10.00 -14.71
CA ASP A 72 15.41 10.75 -15.64
C ASP A 72 13.93 10.53 -15.31
N GLN A 73 13.10 11.54 -15.59
CA GLN A 73 11.67 11.48 -15.34
C GLN A 73 10.96 10.59 -16.37
N LEU A 74 10.06 9.71 -15.90
CA LEU A 74 9.16 8.99 -16.80
C LEU A 74 8.15 9.95 -17.44
N LEU A 75 7.88 9.71 -18.72
CA LEU A 75 6.88 10.46 -19.46
C LEU A 75 5.47 9.89 -19.18
N ALA A 76 4.52 10.80 -18.97
CA ALA A 76 3.10 10.46 -18.94
C ALA A 76 2.54 10.37 -20.35
N SER A 77 1.38 9.74 -20.53
CA SER A 77 0.69 9.65 -21.82
C SER A 77 0.51 11.02 -22.48
N THR A 78 0.58 11.05 -23.81
CA THR A 78 0.27 12.25 -24.62
C THR A 78 -1.15 12.76 -24.43
N LEU A 79 -2.05 11.95 -23.90
CA LEU A 79 -3.41 12.35 -23.51
C LEU A 79 -3.43 13.54 -22.54
N TYR A 80 -2.38 13.70 -21.72
CA TYR A 80 -2.28 14.80 -20.76
C TYR A 80 -1.73 16.11 -21.37
N GLY A 81 -1.50 16.12 -22.68
CA GLY A 81 -1.01 17.28 -23.40
C GLY A 81 0.48 17.55 -23.21
N LEU A 82 0.89 18.76 -23.58
CA LEU A 82 2.28 19.19 -23.55
C LEU A 82 2.52 20.25 -22.47
N SER A 83 3.77 20.35 -22.01
CA SER A 83 4.27 21.42 -21.17
C SER A 83 5.50 22.02 -21.86
N GLY A 84 5.45 23.30 -22.23
CA GLY A 84 6.54 23.96 -22.97
C GLY A 84 6.85 23.31 -24.34
N GLY A 85 5.87 22.67 -24.97
CA GLY A 85 6.03 21.96 -26.24
C GLY A 85 6.56 20.53 -26.11
N LEU A 86 6.86 20.06 -24.91
CA LEU A 86 7.32 18.71 -24.61
C LEU A 86 6.24 17.87 -23.93
N GLN A 87 6.28 16.56 -24.10
CA GLN A 87 5.42 15.62 -23.39
C GLN A 87 5.60 15.81 -21.88
N LYS A 88 4.50 15.79 -21.13
CA LYS A 88 4.55 15.90 -19.67
C LYS A 88 5.18 14.66 -19.04
N THR A 89 5.86 14.87 -17.91
CA THR A 89 6.32 13.79 -17.04
C THR A 89 5.21 13.41 -16.05
N TRP A 90 5.35 12.28 -15.39
CA TRP A 90 4.46 11.83 -14.31
C TRP A 90 4.21 12.91 -13.26
N ALA A 91 5.28 13.55 -12.79
CA ALA A 91 5.22 14.59 -11.75
C ALA A 91 4.51 15.88 -12.18
N GLN A 92 4.22 16.04 -13.47
CA GLN A 92 3.50 17.19 -14.02
C GLN A 92 2.00 16.94 -14.21
N VAL A 93 1.53 15.72 -13.87
CA VAL A 93 0.11 15.34 -14.03
C VAL A 93 -0.50 15.03 -12.68
N GLY A 94 -1.38 15.90 -12.21
CA GLY A 94 -2.12 15.67 -10.96
C GLY A 94 -3.06 14.48 -11.03
N VAL A 95 -3.30 13.83 -9.91
CA VAL A 95 -4.28 12.74 -9.74
C VAL A 95 -5.54 13.31 -9.12
N HIS A 96 -6.70 12.89 -9.62
CA HIS A 96 -8.01 13.28 -9.09
C HIS A 96 -8.88 12.04 -8.86
N VAL A 97 -10.13 12.23 -8.46
CA VAL A 97 -11.08 11.14 -8.27
C VAL A 97 -11.40 10.45 -9.61
N ASP A 98 -11.46 11.22 -10.69
CA ASP A 98 -11.66 10.68 -12.03
C ASP A 98 -10.61 11.16 -13.04
N GLN A 99 -10.43 10.40 -14.13
CA GLN A 99 -9.48 10.71 -15.19
C GLN A 99 -9.85 11.97 -15.98
N ALA A 100 -11.12 12.32 -16.06
CA ALA A 100 -11.53 13.52 -16.79
C ALA A 100 -10.95 14.78 -16.10
N ALA A 101 -10.88 14.77 -14.77
CA ALA A 101 -10.21 15.83 -14.02
C ALA A 101 -8.68 15.79 -14.19
N ASP A 102 -8.07 14.62 -14.26
CA ASP A 102 -6.63 14.46 -14.56
C ASP A 102 -6.28 15.12 -15.91
N LEU A 103 -7.13 14.96 -16.92
CA LEU A 103 -6.92 15.52 -18.26
C LEU A 103 -6.99 17.06 -18.31
N GLN A 104 -7.64 17.70 -17.34
CA GLN A 104 -7.66 19.16 -17.23
C GLN A 104 -6.33 19.76 -16.76
N GLY A 105 -5.44 18.94 -16.19
CA GLY A 105 -4.06 19.30 -15.88
C GLY A 105 -3.83 19.97 -14.52
N PHE A 106 -4.87 20.35 -13.76
CA PHE A 106 -4.77 20.84 -12.39
C PHE A 106 -6.09 20.65 -11.65
N ALA A 107 -6.00 20.51 -10.32
CA ALA A 107 -7.18 20.45 -9.47
C ALA A 107 -7.77 21.82 -9.23
N ASN A 108 -9.07 21.96 -9.46
CA ASN A 108 -9.83 23.11 -9.01
C ASN A 108 -10.35 22.83 -7.59
N CYS A 109 -9.61 23.30 -6.60
CA CYS A 109 -10.02 23.20 -5.20
C CYS A 109 -11.43 23.77 -5.00
N GLY A 110 -12.29 23.02 -4.32
CA GLY A 110 -13.67 23.35 -4.04
C GLY A 110 -14.68 22.68 -4.94
N THR A 111 -14.28 22.21 -6.10
CA THR A 111 -15.17 21.51 -7.05
C THR A 111 -14.67 20.13 -7.45
N GLN A 112 -13.41 19.83 -7.19
CA GLN A 112 -12.79 18.55 -7.57
C GLN A 112 -12.08 17.94 -6.37
N HIS A 113 -12.46 16.73 -6.05
CA HIS A 113 -11.75 15.92 -5.06
C HIS A 113 -10.47 15.35 -5.65
N ARG A 114 -9.45 15.29 -4.84
CA ARG A 114 -8.13 14.76 -5.20
C ARG A 114 -7.52 13.99 -4.04
N PRO A 115 -6.64 13.02 -4.30
CA PRO A 115 -5.93 12.34 -3.22
C PRO A 115 -4.86 13.23 -2.60
N ASN A 116 -4.51 12.88 -1.37
CA ASN A 116 -3.19 13.11 -0.79
C ASN A 116 -2.54 11.74 -0.62
N PHE A 117 -1.32 11.57 -1.09
CA PHE A 117 -0.58 10.30 -0.97
C PHE A 117 0.33 10.25 0.26
N ALA A 118 0.23 11.20 1.19
CA ALA A 118 0.87 11.07 2.49
C ALA A 118 0.42 9.79 3.21
N ASN A 119 1.32 9.18 3.96
CA ASN A 119 1.06 7.92 4.66
C ASN A 119 0.59 6.79 3.73
N ALA A 120 1.11 6.73 2.51
CA ALA A 120 0.75 5.74 1.50
C ALA A 120 1.95 4.91 1.05
N ALA A 121 1.69 3.64 0.78
CA ALA A 121 2.68 2.73 0.20
C ALA A 121 2.10 2.07 -1.05
N PRO A 122 2.60 2.43 -2.25
CA PRO A 122 2.12 1.85 -3.49
C PRO A 122 2.56 0.39 -3.64
N ALA A 123 1.81 -0.37 -4.44
CA ALA A 123 2.16 -1.72 -4.84
C ALA A 123 2.10 -1.86 -6.38
N ILE A 124 2.71 -2.93 -6.87
CA ILE A 124 2.76 -3.29 -8.29
C ILE A 124 2.36 -4.76 -8.43
N ALA A 125 1.46 -5.06 -9.35
CA ALA A 125 1.03 -6.42 -9.65
C ALA A 125 0.47 -6.51 -11.08
N ASP A 126 0.49 -7.71 -11.65
CA ASP A 126 -0.36 -8.07 -12.78
C ASP A 126 -1.76 -8.39 -12.21
N LEU A 127 -2.65 -7.39 -12.24
CA LEU A 127 -3.92 -7.47 -11.53
C LEU A 127 -4.94 -8.39 -12.19
N ASP A 128 -4.92 -8.52 -13.51
CA ASP A 128 -5.90 -9.30 -14.27
C ASP A 128 -5.29 -10.51 -14.99
N GLY A 129 -4.05 -10.87 -14.66
CA GLY A 129 -3.36 -12.04 -15.18
C GLY A 129 -2.99 -11.94 -16.67
N ASN A 130 -2.91 -10.72 -17.24
CA ASN A 130 -2.64 -10.51 -18.66
C ASN A 130 -1.15 -10.40 -19.00
N GLY A 131 -0.27 -10.45 -18.01
CA GLY A 131 1.18 -10.32 -18.12
C GLY A 131 1.70 -8.88 -18.09
N SER A 132 0.83 -7.88 -17.96
CA SER A 132 1.21 -6.50 -17.77
C SER A 132 1.14 -6.13 -16.30
N LEU A 133 2.05 -5.29 -15.83
CA LEU A 133 2.05 -4.82 -14.45
C LEU A 133 1.28 -3.50 -14.29
N GLU A 134 0.45 -3.43 -13.27
CA GLU A 134 -0.27 -2.24 -12.85
C GLU A 134 0.29 -1.69 -11.54
N LEU A 135 0.07 -0.38 -11.35
CA LEU A 135 0.48 0.37 -10.16
C LEU A 135 -0.74 0.73 -9.32
N ILE A 136 -0.69 0.39 -8.04
CA ILE A 136 -1.75 0.66 -7.08
C ILE A 136 -1.26 1.69 -6.09
N PHE A 137 -1.94 2.83 -5.99
CA PHE A 137 -1.62 3.91 -5.07
C PHE A 137 -2.76 4.11 -4.08
N PRO A 138 -2.59 3.78 -2.80
CA PRO A 138 -3.51 4.24 -1.76
C PRO A 138 -3.43 5.75 -1.64
N GLY A 139 -4.56 6.41 -1.50
CA GLY A 139 -4.60 7.84 -1.30
C GLY A 139 -5.77 8.27 -0.41
N ASP A 140 -5.54 9.32 0.34
CA ASP A 140 -6.54 9.99 1.16
C ASP A 140 -7.27 11.03 0.30
N VAL A 141 -8.57 10.82 0.05
CA VAL A 141 -9.39 11.75 -0.74
C VAL A 141 -9.88 12.88 0.12
N TYR A 142 -9.68 14.11 -0.31
CA TYR A 142 -10.16 15.28 0.39
C TYR A 142 -10.56 16.40 -0.56
N ASN A 143 -11.37 17.31 -0.06
CA ASN A 143 -11.71 18.57 -0.73
C ASN A 143 -10.76 19.68 -0.28
N CYS A 144 -9.86 20.08 -1.16
CA CYS A 144 -8.80 21.04 -0.83
C CYS A 144 -9.30 22.47 -0.56
N ALA A 145 -10.56 22.82 -0.84
CA ALA A 145 -11.11 24.14 -0.54
C ALA A 145 -11.52 24.32 0.92
N ILE A 146 -11.98 23.26 1.53
CA ILE A 146 -12.41 23.27 2.95
C ILE A 146 -11.35 22.76 3.89
N GLY A 147 -10.24 22.26 3.36
CA GLY A 147 -9.18 21.68 4.18
C GLY A 147 -9.63 20.45 4.96
N ASP A 148 -8.68 19.83 5.67
CA ASP A 148 -8.96 18.83 6.66
C ASP A 148 -9.71 19.49 7.83
N PRO A 149 -10.90 19.15 8.22
CA PRO A 149 -11.51 17.85 8.56
C PRO A 149 -12.99 17.71 8.19
N ALA A 150 -13.40 18.07 7.03
CA ALA A 150 -14.86 18.28 6.81
C ALA A 150 -15.59 17.08 6.19
N GLY A 151 -15.20 15.86 6.52
CA GLY A 151 -16.05 14.69 6.27
C GLY A 151 -15.86 13.97 4.93
N ASP A 152 -14.94 14.43 4.10
CA ASP A 152 -14.63 13.76 2.81
C ASP A 152 -13.39 12.87 2.88
N LEU A 153 -12.81 12.70 4.07
CA LEU A 153 -11.56 11.98 4.27
C LEU A 153 -11.79 10.47 4.28
N TYR A 154 -11.27 9.79 3.27
CA TYR A 154 -11.32 8.34 3.15
C TYR A 154 -10.18 7.86 2.26
N TYR A 155 -9.61 6.70 2.59
CA TYR A 155 -8.57 6.07 1.79
C TYR A 155 -9.18 5.14 0.75
N LEU A 156 -8.73 5.31 -0.50
CA LEU A 156 -9.12 4.46 -1.62
C LEU A 156 -7.90 4.11 -2.47
N PRO A 157 -7.95 3.02 -3.25
CA PRO A 157 -6.92 2.70 -4.23
C PRO A 157 -7.15 3.43 -5.56
N TRP A 158 -6.06 3.87 -6.18
CA TRP A 158 -5.97 4.26 -7.58
C TRP A 158 -5.17 3.23 -8.33
N ILE A 159 -5.65 2.78 -9.48
CA ILE A 159 -4.91 1.87 -10.35
C ILE A 159 -4.48 2.62 -11.60
N LEU A 160 -3.17 2.65 -11.84
CA LEU A 160 -2.54 3.34 -12.95
C LEU A 160 -1.74 2.37 -13.81
N LYS A 161 -1.67 2.68 -15.10
CA LYS A 161 -0.77 2.02 -16.05
C LYS A 161 0.58 2.76 -16.10
N ARG A 162 1.59 2.11 -16.67
CA ARG A 162 2.94 2.66 -16.85
C ARG A 162 2.94 4.05 -17.52
N ASP A 163 2.02 4.33 -18.41
CA ASP A 163 1.91 5.64 -19.07
C ASP A 163 1.13 6.68 -18.27
N ARG A 164 0.88 6.42 -16.99
CA ARG A 164 0.13 7.25 -16.05
C ARG A 164 -1.39 7.26 -16.28
N THR A 165 -1.92 6.65 -17.34
CA THR A 165 -3.38 6.55 -17.53
C THR A 165 -3.99 5.64 -16.47
N ARG A 166 -5.31 5.77 -16.28
CA ARG A 166 -6.06 4.87 -15.41
C ARG A 166 -6.12 3.48 -16.03
N TRP A 167 -6.03 2.48 -15.18
CA TRP A 167 -6.18 1.11 -15.60
C TRP A 167 -7.62 0.81 -16.04
N SER A 168 -7.75 -0.03 -17.03
CA SER A 168 -9.01 -0.60 -17.51
C SER A 168 -8.74 -1.83 -18.35
N ASN A 169 -9.65 -2.77 -18.32
CA ASN A 169 -9.72 -3.88 -19.25
C ASN A 169 -11.07 -3.90 -19.99
N ALA A 170 -11.41 -5.01 -20.65
CA ALA A 170 -12.64 -5.11 -21.43
C ALA A 170 -13.92 -5.10 -20.60
N SER A 171 -13.85 -5.43 -19.31
CA SER A 171 -15.00 -5.64 -18.42
C SER A 171 -15.18 -4.53 -17.40
N VAL A 172 -14.09 -3.94 -16.92
CA VAL A 172 -14.08 -2.95 -15.85
C VAL A 172 -13.05 -1.86 -16.14
N ASP A 173 -13.28 -0.68 -15.58
CA ASP A 173 -12.34 0.43 -15.63
C ASP A 173 -12.12 1.04 -14.25
N TRP A 174 -10.97 1.69 -14.08
CA TRP A 174 -10.66 2.50 -12.91
C TRP A 174 -10.48 3.99 -13.29
N ILE A 175 -11.16 4.39 -14.35
CA ILE A 175 -11.26 5.80 -14.78
C ILE A 175 -11.79 6.66 -13.62
N THR A 176 -12.73 6.12 -12.84
CA THR A 176 -13.13 6.62 -11.54
C THR A 176 -12.77 5.61 -10.46
N ILE A 177 -12.46 6.10 -9.26
CA ILE A 177 -12.25 5.24 -8.08
C ILE A 177 -13.60 4.74 -7.52
N PRO A 178 -13.60 3.76 -6.58
CA PRO A 178 -14.82 3.36 -5.88
C PRO A 178 -15.57 4.53 -5.24
N ALA A 179 -16.88 4.38 -5.06
CA ALA A 179 -17.70 5.44 -4.48
C ALA A 179 -17.36 5.68 -3.00
N ALA A 180 -17.38 6.94 -2.58
CA ALA A 180 -17.00 7.35 -1.21
C ALA A 180 -17.77 6.63 -0.10
N GLY A 181 -19.02 6.30 -0.31
CA GLY A 181 -19.83 5.59 0.70
C GLY A 181 -19.43 4.14 0.97
N GLN A 182 -18.49 3.60 0.19
CA GLN A 182 -17.95 2.24 0.33
C GLN A 182 -16.57 2.21 0.97
N SER A 183 -16.03 3.36 1.32
CA SER A 183 -14.65 3.53 1.76
C SER A 183 -14.57 3.83 3.25
N GLY A 184 -13.46 3.45 3.84
CA GLY A 184 -13.13 3.78 5.19
C GLY A 184 -12.84 5.26 5.38
N ALA A 185 -13.19 5.78 6.54
CA ALA A 185 -12.85 7.15 6.90
C ALA A 185 -11.33 7.31 7.01
N ALA A 186 -10.84 8.45 6.59
CA ALA A 186 -9.47 8.85 6.85
C ALA A 186 -9.27 9.29 8.30
N LEU A 187 -8.02 9.53 8.64
CA LEU A 187 -7.60 10.02 9.93
C LEU A 187 -8.23 11.39 10.23
N ILE A 188 -8.94 11.49 11.33
CA ILE A 188 -9.48 12.76 11.82
C ILE A 188 -8.35 13.52 12.53
N GLN A 189 -8.26 14.82 12.30
CA GLN A 189 -7.34 15.70 13.02
C GLN A 189 -7.46 15.48 14.54
N GLY A 190 -6.34 15.23 15.20
CA GLY A 190 -6.28 14.86 16.63
C GLY A 190 -6.04 13.38 16.88
N GLN A 191 -6.21 12.50 15.90
CA GLN A 191 -5.86 11.07 16.00
C GLN A 191 -4.39 10.80 15.61
N PHE A 192 -3.71 11.74 14.98
CA PHE A 192 -2.31 11.62 14.57
C PHE A 192 -1.38 11.17 15.70
N ALA A 193 -1.53 11.69 16.89
CA ALA A 193 -0.71 11.28 18.04
C ALA A 193 -0.90 9.81 18.44
N THR A 194 -1.95 9.17 17.96
CA THR A 194 -2.27 7.77 18.29
C THR A 194 -1.67 6.80 17.27
N ILE A 195 -1.54 7.25 16.00
CA ILE A 195 -1.10 6.39 14.89
C ILE A 195 -0.28 7.15 13.84
N GLU A 196 0.42 8.20 14.22
CA GLU A 196 1.17 9.09 13.32
C GLU A 196 2.07 8.34 12.32
N ASP A 197 2.59 7.18 12.71
CA ASP A 197 3.50 6.38 11.90
C ASP A 197 2.80 5.27 11.10
N ALA A 198 1.48 5.17 11.15
CA ALA A 198 0.76 4.16 10.39
C ALA A 198 0.72 4.54 8.90
N VAL A 199 1.08 3.60 8.04
CA VAL A 199 1.07 3.74 6.59
C VAL A 199 0.00 2.84 6.01
N VAL A 200 -0.83 3.38 5.14
CA VAL A 200 -1.82 2.61 4.38
C VAL A 200 -1.10 1.94 3.22
N ASN A 201 -1.03 0.62 3.25
CA ASN A 201 -0.35 -0.18 2.23
C ASN A 201 -1.36 -0.83 1.30
N ALA A 202 -1.14 -0.74 -0.01
CA ALA A 202 -1.84 -1.59 -0.95
C ALA A 202 -1.21 -3.00 -0.93
N VAL A 203 -2.04 -4.02 -0.84
CA VAL A 203 -1.64 -5.42 -0.90
C VAL A 203 -2.47 -6.13 -1.96
N PRO A 204 -1.94 -6.29 -3.18
CA PRO A 204 -2.59 -7.08 -4.22
C PRO A 204 -2.34 -8.58 -3.98
N ALA A 205 -3.40 -9.36 -4.00
CA ALA A 205 -3.34 -10.82 -3.91
C ALA A 205 -4.60 -11.47 -4.49
N ASP A 206 -4.44 -12.60 -5.16
CA ASP A 206 -5.55 -13.44 -5.59
C ASP A 206 -6.09 -14.18 -4.37
N LEU A 207 -7.22 -13.73 -3.83
CA LEU A 207 -7.83 -14.27 -2.63
C LEU A 207 -8.70 -15.49 -2.90
N ASP A 208 -9.40 -15.50 -4.03
CA ASP A 208 -10.41 -16.49 -4.34
C ASP A 208 -10.01 -17.50 -5.43
N GLY A 209 -8.77 -17.40 -5.91
CA GLY A 209 -8.17 -18.35 -6.85
C GLY A 209 -8.66 -18.18 -8.29
N ASP A 210 -9.24 -17.03 -8.64
CA ASP A 210 -9.77 -16.77 -9.98
C ASP A 210 -8.71 -16.25 -10.96
N GLY A 211 -7.49 -15.99 -10.48
CA GLY A 211 -6.36 -15.49 -11.27
C GLY A 211 -6.33 -13.98 -11.40
N GLN A 212 -7.25 -13.26 -10.77
CA GLN A 212 -7.21 -11.81 -10.63
C GLN A 212 -6.82 -11.45 -9.18
N HIS A 213 -6.25 -10.27 -8.97
CA HIS A 213 -5.86 -9.85 -7.65
C HIS A 213 -6.90 -8.91 -7.05
N GLU A 214 -7.32 -9.20 -5.83
CA GLU A 214 -8.00 -8.26 -4.96
C GLU A 214 -7.00 -7.27 -4.38
N ILE A 215 -7.49 -6.06 -4.04
CA ILE A 215 -6.68 -5.01 -3.44
C ILE A 215 -7.09 -4.85 -1.98
N LEU A 216 -6.22 -5.31 -1.08
CA LEU A 216 -6.45 -5.13 0.35
C LEU A 216 -5.78 -3.83 0.84
N MET A 217 -6.45 -3.14 1.74
CA MET A 217 -5.93 -1.96 2.42
C MET A 217 -6.49 -1.85 3.84
N GLN A 218 -5.62 -1.59 4.78
CA GLN A 218 -6.04 -1.11 6.09
C GLN A 218 -6.48 0.36 5.98
N SER A 219 -7.42 0.77 6.83
CA SER A 219 -7.89 2.16 6.87
C SER A 219 -8.10 2.68 8.28
N TYR A 220 -8.11 3.99 8.41
CA TYR A 220 -8.26 4.68 9.70
C TYR A 220 -9.69 4.64 10.27
N ASP A 221 -10.63 4.08 9.55
CA ASP A 221 -11.99 3.79 10.05
C ASP A 221 -12.04 2.56 10.97
N GLY A 222 -10.92 1.90 11.21
CA GLY A 222 -10.81 0.71 12.01
C GLY A 222 -11.23 -0.57 11.28
N LYS A 223 -11.09 -0.57 9.96
CA LYS A 223 -11.40 -1.73 9.12
C LYS A 223 -10.19 -2.12 8.27
N LEU A 224 -10.20 -3.37 7.84
CA LEU A 224 -9.41 -3.86 6.73
C LEU A 224 -10.35 -4.05 5.54
N HIS A 225 -10.03 -3.41 4.43
CA HIS A 225 -10.82 -3.41 3.20
C HIS A 225 -10.24 -4.39 2.19
N ALA A 226 -11.08 -4.94 1.31
CA ALA A 226 -10.69 -5.71 0.15
C ALA A 226 -11.60 -5.36 -1.03
N TRP A 227 -11.04 -4.83 -2.10
CA TRP A 227 -11.76 -4.51 -3.33
C TRP A 227 -11.42 -5.48 -4.43
N TRP A 228 -12.45 -6.04 -5.05
CA TRP A 228 -12.35 -6.70 -6.33
C TRP A 228 -12.16 -5.69 -7.45
N LEU A 229 -11.68 -6.12 -8.59
CA LEU A 229 -11.42 -5.21 -9.72
C LEU A 229 -12.70 -4.52 -10.24
N ASP A 230 -13.88 -5.05 -9.95
CA ASP A 230 -15.17 -4.41 -10.21
C ASP A 230 -15.52 -3.27 -9.25
N LYS A 231 -14.59 -2.87 -8.38
CA LYS A 231 -14.70 -1.80 -7.38
C LYS A 231 -15.66 -2.12 -6.22
N THR A 232 -16.06 -3.36 -6.05
CA THR A 232 -16.92 -3.78 -4.94
C THR A 232 -16.12 -4.49 -3.85
N GLU A 233 -16.61 -4.40 -2.65
CA GLU A 233 -16.21 -5.26 -1.55
C GLU A 233 -17.23 -6.40 -1.46
N LYS A 234 -16.77 -7.65 -1.56
CA LYS A 234 -17.63 -8.83 -1.61
C LYS A 234 -17.65 -9.58 -0.28
N HIS A 235 -18.59 -10.50 -0.12
CA HIS A 235 -18.73 -11.38 1.04
C HIS A 235 -18.90 -10.60 2.36
N SER A 236 -17.97 -10.79 3.31
CA SER A 236 -17.99 -10.11 4.61
C SER A 236 -17.01 -8.92 4.69
N TRP A 237 -16.45 -8.52 3.57
CA TRP A 237 -15.61 -7.32 3.50
C TRP A 237 -16.46 -6.03 3.52
N PRO A 238 -16.00 -4.95 4.15
CA PRO A 238 -14.72 -4.82 4.88
C PRO A 238 -14.79 -5.45 6.29
N TYR A 239 -13.68 -6.02 6.75
CA TYR A 239 -13.60 -6.60 8.09
C TYR A 239 -13.43 -5.50 9.15
N SER A 240 -14.34 -5.44 10.11
CA SER A 240 -14.27 -4.50 11.24
C SER A 240 -13.35 -5.04 12.34
N ILE A 241 -12.28 -4.31 12.65
CA ILE A 241 -11.33 -4.68 13.70
C ILE A 241 -12.04 -4.57 15.06
N PRO A 242 -12.06 -5.65 15.87
CA PRO A 242 -12.72 -5.63 17.18
C PRO A 242 -12.06 -4.65 18.15
N GLY A 243 -12.86 -4.06 19.03
CA GLY A 243 -12.38 -3.19 20.10
C GLY A 243 -13.19 -1.90 20.21
N THR A 244 -12.83 -1.10 21.21
CA THR A 244 -13.40 0.23 21.44
C THR A 244 -12.36 1.31 21.16
N GLY A 245 -12.83 2.52 20.85
CA GLY A 245 -11.94 3.64 20.54
C GLY A 245 -11.28 3.50 19.17
N PHE A 246 -10.18 4.21 19.01
CA PHE A 246 -9.41 4.18 17.78
C PHE A 246 -8.62 2.87 17.65
N ARG A 247 -8.65 2.26 16.49
CA ARG A 247 -7.98 0.99 16.19
C ARG A 247 -7.56 0.94 14.73
N PHE A 248 -6.49 0.21 14.44
CA PHE A 248 -5.92 0.11 13.11
C PHE A 248 -5.41 -1.32 12.87
N GLY A 249 -5.48 -1.79 11.63
CA GLY A 249 -4.88 -3.05 11.20
C GLY A 249 -3.50 -2.80 10.59
N ALA A 250 -2.57 -3.71 10.81
CA ALA A 250 -1.30 -3.71 10.09
C ALA A 250 -1.51 -4.14 8.64
N GLU A 251 -0.52 -3.89 7.79
CA GLU A 251 -0.42 -4.50 6.46
C GLU A 251 -0.55 -6.03 6.58
N PRO A 252 -1.47 -6.68 5.87
CA PRO A 252 -1.62 -8.12 5.97
C PRO A 252 -0.52 -8.89 5.23
N ALA A 253 -0.19 -10.07 5.71
CA ALA A 253 0.39 -11.14 4.93
C ALA A 253 -0.73 -12.01 4.35
N ILE A 254 -0.54 -12.52 3.14
CA ILE A 254 -1.54 -13.29 2.40
C ILE A 254 -0.95 -14.62 1.98
N ALA A 255 -1.62 -15.69 2.32
CA ALA A 255 -1.20 -17.04 1.94
C ALA A 255 -2.39 -18.01 1.95
N ASP A 256 -2.44 -18.93 1.00
CA ASP A 256 -3.26 -20.13 1.10
C ASP A 256 -2.55 -21.06 2.10
N LEU A 257 -2.96 -21.00 3.37
CA LEU A 257 -2.29 -21.72 4.46
C LEU A 257 -2.56 -23.23 4.42
N ASN A 258 -3.73 -23.62 3.99
CA ASN A 258 -4.21 -24.99 4.06
C ASN A 258 -4.15 -25.75 2.73
N GLY A 259 -3.82 -25.06 1.63
CA GLY A 259 -3.70 -25.63 0.29
C GLY A 259 -5.04 -25.92 -0.38
N ASP A 260 -6.10 -25.19 -0.01
CA ASP A 260 -7.43 -25.36 -0.59
C ASP A 260 -7.70 -24.49 -1.82
N GLY A 261 -6.74 -23.63 -2.18
CA GLY A 261 -6.80 -22.73 -3.34
C GLY A 261 -7.39 -21.36 -3.04
N PHE A 262 -7.74 -21.10 -1.76
CA PHE A 262 -8.23 -19.80 -1.30
C PHE A 262 -7.27 -19.21 -0.27
N ALA A 263 -6.97 -17.93 -0.35
CA ALA A 263 -5.97 -17.35 0.52
C ALA A 263 -6.54 -16.87 1.87
N GLU A 264 -5.81 -17.12 2.94
CA GLU A 264 -6.02 -16.52 4.24
C GLU A 264 -5.32 -15.17 4.33
N VAL A 265 -5.94 -14.26 5.11
CA VAL A 265 -5.46 -12.91 5.39
C VAL A 265 -4.99 -12.83 6.83
N ILE A 266 -3.67 -12.67 7.03
CA ILE A 266 -3.01 -12.73 8.32
C ILE A 266 -2.51 -11.31 8.68
N PHE A 267 -3.01 -10.71 9.75
CA PHE A 267 -2.57 -9.39 10.15
C PHE A 267 -2.59 -9.19 11.66
N THR A 268 -1.93 -8.15 12.13
CA THR A 268 -1.98 -7.74 13.54
C THR A 268 -2.81 -6.48 13.71
N THR A 269 -3.27 -6.25 14.92
CA THR A 269 -4.04 -5.06 15.24
C THR A 269 -3.32 -4.13 16.19
N TRP A 270 -3.60 -2.84 16.03
CA TRP A 270 -3.15 -1.75 16.87
C TRP A 270 -4.35 -1.23 17.66
N PRO A 271 -4.38 -1.40 18.98
CA PRO A 271 -5.40 -0.82 19.83
C PRO A 271 -5.11 0.65 20.09
N GLN A 272 -6.08 1.35 20.63
CA GLN A 272 -5.86 2.74 21.04
C GLN A 272 -4.74 2.82 22.09
N LYS A 273 -3.73 3.64 21.80
CA LYS A 273 -2.64 3.92 22.75
C LYS A 273 -3.19 4.51 24.05
N GLY A 274 -2.66 4.06 25.20
CA GLY A 274 -3.11 4.50 26.51
C GLY A 274 -4.43 3.86 27.00
N GLY A 275 -4.99 2.92 26.21
CA GLY A 275 -6.27 2.28 26.53
C GLY A 275 -6.16 1.02 27.38
N ASN A 276 -5.01 0.69 27.91
CA ASN A 276 -4.72 -0.56 28.63
C ASN A 276 -5.21 -1.80 27.86
N ALA A 277 -4.99 -1.79 26.55
CA ALA A 277 -5.49 -2.77 25.61
C ALA A 277 -4.37 -3.51 24.89
N VAL A 278 -4.66 -4.74 24.51
CA VAL A 278 -3.74 -5.59 23.74
C VAL A 278 -4.32 -5.82 22.35
N GLY A 279 -3.49 -5.63 21.32
CA GLY A 279 -3.80 -6.00 19.95
C GLY A 279 -3.82 -7.52 19.75
N LYS A 280 -4.16 -7.95 18.58
CA LYS A 280 -4.34 -9.37 18.24
C LYS A 280 -3.56 -9.73 16.99
N LEU A 281 -3.15 -10.98 16.90
CA LEU A 281 -2.97 -11.65 15.62
C LEU A 281 -4.35 -12.13 15.15
N VAL A 282 -4.71 -11.79 13.92
CA VAL A 282 -6.00 -12.14 13.31
C VAL A 282 -5.75 -12.89 12.01
N ILE A 283 -6.49 -13.97 11.81
CA ILE A 283 -6.51 -14.71 10.54
C ILE A 283 -7.95 -14.75 10.03
N LEU A 284 -8.15 -14.26 8.82
CA LEU A 284 -9.44 -14.28 8.12
C LEU A 284 -9.35 -15.22 6.94
N SER A 285 -10.49 -15.79 6.54
CA SER A 285 -10.64 -16.42 5.23
C SER A 285 -10.64 -15.38 4.11
N TYR A 286 -10.51 -15.80 2.86
CA TYR A 286 -10.65 -14.95 1.68
C TYR A 286 -12.00 -14.16 1.68
N GLN A 287 -13.03 -14.67 2.34
CA GLN A 287 -14.34 -14.02 2.45
C GLN A 287 -14.42 -12.95 3.54
N GLY A 288 -13.31 -12.65 4.25
CA GLY A 288 -13.33 -11.71 5.37
C GLY A 288 -13.97 -12.27 6.65
N VAL A 289 -14.13 -13.60 6.75
CA VAL A 289 -14.68 -14.27 7.93
C VAL A 289 -13.55 -14.61 8.89
N LEU A 290 -13.75 -14.31 10.17
CA LEU A 290 -12.78 -14.60 11.23
C LEU A 290 -12.58 -16.13 11.39
N LEU A 291 -11.37 -16.61 11.17
CA LEU A 291 -10.94 -17.98 11.44
C LEU A 291 -10.28 -18.10 12.82
N THR A 292 -9.36 -17.20 13.12
CA THR A 292 -8.58 -17.23 14.36
C THR A 292 -8.26 -15.83 14.84
N SER A 293 -8.27 -15.64 16.17
CA SER A 293 -7.85 -14.41 16.80
C SER A 293 -7.12 -14.72 18.12
N ILE A 294 -5.87 -14.28 18.23
CA ILE A 294 -5.00 -14.54 19.39
C ILE A 294 -4.53 -13.20 19.95
N ASP A 295 -4.63 -13.00 21.25
CA ASP A 295 -4.11 -11.80 21.90
C ASP A 295 -2.58 -11.76 21.78
N LEU A 296 -2.03 -10.60 21.42
CA LEU A 296 -0.61 -10.35 21.53
C LEU A 296 -0.20 -10.37 23.01
N PRO A 297 1.08 -10.62 23.34
CA PRO A 297 1.52 -10.64 24.72
C PRO A 297 1.21 -9.35 25.47
N THR A 298 0.99 -9.47 26.76
CA THR A 298 0.87 -8.29 27.65
C THR A 298 2.13 -7.42 27.56
N PRO A 299 1.99 -6.09 27.61
CA PRO A 299 3.12 -5.20 27.45
C PRO A 299 4.17 -5.38 28.54
N ARG A 300 5.44 -5.35 28.17
CA ARG A 300 6.59 -5.35 29.10
C ARG A 300 6.98 -3.93 29.52
N GLY A 301 6.01 -3.12 29.82
CA GLY A 301 6.14 -1.70 30.12
C GLY A 301 5.10 -0.91 29.33
N GLY A 302 4.54 0.13 29.93
CA GLY A 302 3.37 0.81 29.36
C GLY A 302 2.07 0.04 29.61
N ASP A 303 1.00 0.57 29.07
CA ASP A 303 -0.37 0.13 29.34
C ASP A 303 -1.08 -0.42 28.08
N TRP A 304 -0.32 -0.65 27.00
CA TRP A 304 -0.85 -1.19 25.73
C TRP A 304 0.22 -1.94 24.94
N ASN A 305 -0.22 -2.83 24.04
CA ASN A 305 0.64 -3.51 23.10
C ASN A 305 -0.11 -3.71 21.77
N GLY A 306 0.58 -3.64 20.66
CA GLY A 306 0.01 -3.82 19.33
C GLY A 306 1.09 -4.04 18.29
N GLY A 307 0.67 -4.39 17.06
CA GLY A 307 1.53 -4.52 15.89
C GLY A 307 1.04 -3.62 14.77
N LEU A 308 1.93 -2.79 14.21
CA LEU A 308 1.70 -1.99 13.00
C LEU A 308 2.45 -2.53 11.79
N ALA A 309 3.51 -3.30 12.02
CA ALA A 309 4.23 -3.95 10.94
C ALA A 309 3.49 -5.20 10.44
N ALA A 310 3.61 -5.48 9.14
CA ALA A 310 3.11 -6.72 8.59
C ALA A 310 3.74 -7.93 9.29
N PRO A 311 2.98 -9.00 9.54
CA PRO A 311 3.57 -10.30 9.89
C PRO A 311 4.54 -10.74 8.78
N THR A 312 5.58 -11.46 9.16
CA THR A 312 6.44 -12.15 8.19
C THR A 312 6.20 -13.64 8.31
N LEU A 313 5.79 -14.26 7.22
CA LEU A 313 5.65 -15.71 7.14
C LEU A 313 7.00 -16.34 6.83
N ALA A 314 7.40 -17.32 7.61
CA ALA A 314 8.69 -17.99 7.46
C ALA A 314 8.61 -19.43 7.97
N GLN A 315 9.54 -20.26 7.52
CA GLN A 315 9.85 -21.56 8.09
C GLN A 315 11.05 -21.38 9.02
N LEU A 316 10.85 -21.42 10.31
CA LEU A 316 11.89 -21.12 11.30
C LEU A 316 12.50 -22.38 11.96
N ASP A 317 11.82 -23.49 11.89
CA ASP A 317 12.29 -24.75 12.45
C ASP A 317 12.19 -25.92 11.45
N ALA A 318 12.32 -27.15 11.93
CA ALA A 318 12.40 -28.31 11.06
C ALA A 318 11.06 -29.01 10.82
N ASP A 319 9.97 -28.47 11.36
CA ASP A 319 8.66 -29.04 11.08
C ASP A 319 8.06 -28.53 9.76
N ALA A 320 6.85 -28.95 9.44
CA ALA A 320 6.25 -28.59 8.15
C ALA A 320 5.37 -27.35 8.21
N ASN A 321 5.03 -26.88 9.40
CA ASN A 321 4.16 -25.72 9.54
C ASN A 321 4.96 -24.41 9.36
N TRP A 322 4.27 -23.36 8.99
CA TRP A 322 4.85 -22.02 8.87
C TRP A 322 4.66 -21.23 10.15
N GLU A 323 5.53 -20.27 10.38
CA GLU A 323 5.43 -19.33 11.47
C GLU A 323 5.09 -17.92 10.99
N ALA A 324 4.30 -17.21 11.82
CA ALA A 324 4.11 -15.78 11.72
C ALA A 324 5.04 -15.07 12.72
N VAL A 325 6.00 -14.33 12.20
CA VAL A 325 6.93 -13.50 12.99
C VAL A 325 6.37 -12.09 13.07
N ILE A 326 6.19 -11.58 14.28
CA ILE A 326 5.48 -10.31 14.54
C ILE A 326 6.34 -9.41 15.41
N GLY A 327 6.60 -8.19 14.94
CA GLY A 327 7.13 -7.10 15.76
C GLY A 327 6.01 -6.44 16.56
N THR A 328 6.17 -6.33 17.86
CA THR A 328 5.21 -5.69 18.76
C THR A 328 5.78 -4.41 19.38
N SER A 329 4.91 -3.49 19.79
CA SER A 329 5.32 -2.20 20.36
C SER A 329 5.99 -2.33 21.73
N HIS A 330 5.50 -3.23 22.59
CA HIS A 330 5.96 -3.30 23.99
C HIS A 330 6.29 -4.72 24.46
N SER A 331 6.46 -5.69 23.56
CA SER A 331 6.82 -7.06 23.93
C SER A 331 7.89 -7.68 23.04
N GLY A 332 8.53 -6.86 22.19
CA GLY A 332 9.57 -7.30 21.26
C GLY A 332 9.01 -8.11 20.10
N VAL A 333 9.79 -9.05 19.61
CA VAL A 333 9.41 -9.97 18.55
C VAL A 333 8.74 -11.19 19.15
N VAL A 334 7.60 -11.59 18.57
CA VAL A 334 6.88 -12.82 18.95
C VAL A 334 6.69 -13.69 17.72
N VAL A 335 6.60 -14.99 17.92
CA VAL A 335 6.47 -15.98 16.86
C VAL A 335 5.28 -16.88 17.20
N TYR A 336 4.42 -17.08 16.22
CA TYR A 336 3.27 -17.99 16.33
C TYR A 336 3.38 -19.04 15.23
N GLU A 337 3.28 -20.30 15.61
CA GLU A 337 3.15 -21.40 14.67
C GLU A 337 1.74 -21.43 14.07
N LEU A 338 1.66 -21.54 12.76
CA LEU A 338 0.42 -21.60 12.00
C LEU A 338 0.06 -23.08 11.74
N GLN A 339 -0.70 -23.66 12.67
CA GLN A 339 -1.07 -25.07 12.63
C GLN A 339 -1.81 -25.43 11.32
N GLY A 340 -1.37 -26.51 10.67
CA GLY A 340 -1.98 -27.01 9.45
C GLY A 340 -1.47 -26.35 8.16
N SER A 341 -0.42 -25.54 8.24
CA SER A 341 0.13 -24.76 7.12
C SER A 341 1.23 -25.45 6.30
N ALA A 342 1.34 -26.78 6.40
CA ALA A 342 2.39 -27.56 5.71
C ALA A 342 2.38 -27.43 4.17
N ASN A 343 1.24 -27.08 3.57
CA ASN A 343 1.07 -26.93 2.13
C ASN A 343 0.89 -25.46 1.71
N THR A 344 1.34 -24.53 2.51
CA THR A 344 1.16 -23.09 2.30
C THR A 344 1.71 -22.63 0.96
N ARG A 345 0.89 -21.85 0.25
CA ARG A 345 1.31 -21.05 -0.90
C ARG A 345 1.25 -19.57 -0.52
N VAL A 346 2.41 -18.92 -0.48
CA VAL A 346 2.51 -17.51 -0.06
C VAL A 346 2.29 -16.58 -1.25
N HIS A 347 1.32 -15.65 -1.13
CA HIS A 347 1.04 -14.60 -2.11
C HIS A 347 1.70 -13.27 -1.75
N TRP A 348 1.71 -12.91 -0.44
CA TRP A 348 2.32 -11.69 0.09
C TRP A 348 2.87 -11.98 1.49
N GLY A 349 4.12 -12.41 1.57
CA GLY A 349 4.65 -13.08 2.77
C GLY A 349 5.23 -12.16 3.84
N THR A 350 5.42 -10.88 3.57
CA THR A 350 6.03 -9.91 4.50
C THR A 350 5.67 -8.49 4.05
N ALA A 351 6.05 -7.49 4.85
CA ALA A 351 5.87 -6.09 4.50
C ALA A 351 6.41 -5.79 3.08
N ARG A 352 5.61 -5.10 2.28
CA ARG A 352 5.93 -4.74 0.89
C ARG A 352 6.10 -5.95 -0.04
N GLY A 353 5.44 -7.08 0.27
CA GLY A 353 5.27 -8.26 -0.56
C GLY A 353 6.39 -9.29 -0.47
N ASN A 354 7.62 -8.86 -0.44
CA ASN A 354 8.78 -9.74 -0.53
C ASN A 354 9.98 -9.20 0.26
N LEU A 355 11.07 -9.96 0.31
CA LEU A 355 12.28 -9.60 1.05
C LEU A 355 13.00 -8.37 0.49
N LEU A 356 12.80 -8.02 -0.77
CA LEU A 356 13.33 -6.79 -1.37
C LEU A 356 12.53 -5.56 -0.94
N ARG A 357 11.32 -5.75 -0.39
CA ARG A 357 10.43 -4.68 0.07
C ARG A 357 10.15 -3.62 -1.00
N ASN A 358 10.07 -4.05 -2.25
CA ASN A 358 9.90 -3.16 -3.40
C ASN A 358 8.44 -2.89 -3.78
N GLY A 359 7.49 -3.50 -3.07
CA GLY A 359 6.06 -3.36 -3.35
C GLY A 359 5.56 -4.11 -4.58
N LEU A 360 6.38 -4.99 -5.15
CA LEU A 360 6.01 -5.84 -6.26
C LEU A 360 5.41 -7.15 -5.73
N ALA A 361 4.20 -7.47 -6.17
CA ALA A 361 3.60 -8.77 -5.90
C ALA A 361 4.44 -9.88 -6.55
N PRO A 362 4.66 -11.00 -5.86
CA PRO A 362 5.31 -12.14 -6.47
C PRO A 362 4.53 -12.59 -7.72
N GLY A 363 5.18 -12.66 -8.87
CA GLY A 363 4.62 -13.36 -10.04
C GLY A 363 4.51 -14.85 -9.69
N GLY A 364 3.39 -15.51 -10.05
CA GLY A 364 2.99 -16.85 -9.60
C GLY A 364 4.15 -17.81 -9.36
N ASP A 365 4.07 -18.57 -8.26
CA ASP A 365 5.04 -19.59 -7.80
C ASP A 365 6.45 -19.12 -7.41
N ILE A 366 6.63 -17.94 -6.85
CA ILE A 366 7.82 -17.70 -6.05
C ILE A 366 7.62 -18.45 -4.72
N LEU A 367 7.94 -19.75 -4.77
CA LEU A 367 8.29 -20.46 -3.56
C LEU A 367 9.42 -19.67 -2.90
N PHE A 368 9.19 -19.17 -1.69
CA PHE A 368 10.27 -18.81 -0.78
C PHE A 368 11.06 -20.10 -0.50
N ARG A 369 11.86 -20.54 -1.47
CA ARG A 369 12.79 -21.65 -1.27
C ARG A 369 13.91 -21.11 -0.43
N ASN A 370 13.89 -21.61 0.81
CA ASN A 370 15.03 -21.71 1.72
C ASN A 370 16.24 -20.86 1.33
N GLY A 371 16.45 -19.84 2.12
CA GLY A 371 17.80 -19.43 2.41
C GLY A 371 18.39 -18.47 1.43
N PHE A 372 19.07 -17.67 1.99
CA PHE A 372 20.20 -16.91 1.55
C PHE A 372 21.10 -17.80 0.65
N ASP A 373 20.90 -17.76 -0.66
CA ASP A 373 21.90 -18.11 -1.68
C ASP A 373 22.26 -16.85 -2.45
#